data_a7e0f9de90bed88e13db901b320f3ffb
#
_entry.id   a7e0f9de90bed88e13db901b320f3ffb
#
_cell.length_a   1.000
_cell.length_b   1.000
_cell.length_c   1.000
_cell.angle_alpha   90.00
_cell.angle_beta   90.00
_cell.angle_gamma   90.00
#
_symmetry.space_group_name_H-M   'P 1'
#
loop_
_entity.id
_entity.type
_entity.pdbx_description
1 polymer ?
#
loop_
_entity_poly.entity_id
_entity_poly.type
_entity_poly.pdbx_seq_one_letter_code
_entity_poly.pdbx_strand_id
1 'polypeptide(L)'
;ASMDDMANILYTSGTTGDSKGVMLTYGQYDAALRANDEVVPVSEKDRVINFLPFTHIFERGWAYLCLSEGAQLFINTYPHEIQESMRQVHPTCMCSVPRFWEKVYIAVKAKMDEAGSVQKKLFYHALAVGRKRNIEYIANGKRPPLTLELEYKIINKTILSMVRKQLGLDHPNIFPTAGAYVSPEVEEFILSVGIGMVVGYGLTESLATVSCVHLDKKFTIGSVGRPISSIQIKIGEDNEILLKGPTITKGYYHRDTTNAKVFDEEGFFHTGDAGYMKDGELFLTERIKDLFK
;
A
#
# COMPACT_ATOMS: atom_id res chain seq x y z
N ALA A 1 11.23 -28.35 -6.86
CA ALA A 1 11.37 -27.09 -7.58
C ALA A 1 12.64 -26.40 -7.09
N SER A 2 13.41 -25.80 -8.00
CA SER A 2 14.53 -24.93 -7.66
C SER A 2 14.05 -23.49 -7.53
N MET A 3 14.89 -22.60 -6.96
CA MET A 3 14.58 -21.18 -6.88
C MET A 3 14.48 -20.51 -8.24
N ASP A 4 15.12 -21.09 -9.26
CA ASP A 4 15.08 -20.59 -10.63
C ASP A 4 13.88 -21.10 -11.45
N ASP A 5 13.15 -22.10 -10.93
CA ASP A 5 11.96 -22.61 -11.61
C ASP A 5 10.86 -21.55 -11.62
N MET A 6 10.11 -21.49 -12.72
CA MET A 6 8.98 -20.60 -12.89
C MET A 6 7.83 -21.03 -11.96
N ALA A 7 7.46 -20.14 -11.04
CA ALA A 7 6.35 -20.36 -10.13
C ALA A 7 5.00 -20.09 -10.82
N ASN A 8 4.91 -19.00 -11.57
CA ASN A 8 3.73 -18.63 -12.34
C ASN A 8 4.02 -17.59 -13.43
N ILE A 9 3.01 -17.37 -14.28
CA ILE A 9 2.96 -16.31 -15.27
C ILE A 9 1.72 -15.47 -14.96
N LEU A 10 1.90 -14.17 -14.71
CA LEU A 10 0.79 -13.25 -14.50
C LEU A 10 0.63 -12.34 -15.73
N TYR A 11 -0.57 -12.34 -16.30
CA TYR A 11 -0.88 -11.48 -17.43
C TYR A 11 -1.29 -10.09 -16.97
N THR A 12 -0.61 -9.08 -17.53
CA THR A 12 -0.94 -7.66 -17.32
C THR A 12 -1.56 -7.11 -18.60
N SER A 13 -2.58 -6.26 -18.47
CA SER A 13 -3.09 -5.48 -19.59
C SER A 13 -2.04 -4.46 -20.01
N GLY A 14 -1.28 -4.77 -21.07
CA GLY A 14 -0.31 -3.84 -21.61
C GLY A 14 -0.97 -2.53 -22.09
N THR A 15 -0.31 -1.41 -21.87
CA THR A 15 -0.74 -0.09 -22.39
C THR A 15 -0.82 -0.05 -23.95
N THR A 16 -0.27 -1.05 -24.62
CA THR A 16 -0.28 -1.22 -26.08
C THR A 16 -1.41 -2.13 -26.59
N GLY A 17 -2.33 -2.56 -25.71
CA GLY A 17 -3.47 -3.42 -26.05
C GLY A 17 -3.20 -4.93 -25.94
N ASP A 18 -1.98 -5.39 -26.13
CA ASP A 18 -1.60 -6.80 -25.99
C ASP A 18 -1.24 -7.16 -24.55
N SER A 19 -1.92 -8.15 -23.98
CA SER A 19 -1.57 -8.70 -22.66
C SER A 19 -0.18 -9.31 -22.67
N LYS A 20 0.63 -9.04 -21.65
CA LYS A 20 1.97 -9.55 -21.46
C LYS A 20 2.02 -10.48 -20.26
N GLY A 21 2.54 -11.68 -20.44
CA GLY A 21 2.71 -12.65 -19.35
C GLY A 21 4.03 -12.40 -18.61
N VAL A 22 3.97 -11.84 -17.42
CA VAL A 22 5.14 -11.60 -16.57
C VAL A 22 5.58 -12.92 -15.96
N MET A 23 6.82 -13.32 -16.19
CA MET A 23 7.40 -14.55 -15.65
C MET A 23 7.93 -14.31 -14.23
N LEU A 24 7.46 -15.11 -13.27
CA LEU A 24 7.85 -15.02 -11.86
C LEU A 24 8.35 -16.37 -11.36
N THR A 25 9.53 -16.39 -10.73
CA THR A 25 10.18 -17.58 -10.20
C THR A 25 9.95 -17.73 -8.69
N TYR A 26 10.20 -18.92 -8.15
CA TYR A 26 10.16 -19.16 -6.70
C TYR A 26 11.16 -18.30 -5.95
N GLY A 27 12.38 -18.09 -6.48
CA GLY A 27 13.39 -17.23 -5.86
C GLY A 27 12.98 -15.76 -5.80
N GLN A 28 12.21 -15.28 -6.79
CA GLN A 28 11.67 -13.91 -6.74
C GLN A 28 10.61 -13.77 -5.65
N TYR A 29 9.75 -14.79 -5.47
CA TYR A 29 8.79 -14.81 -4.36
C TYR A 29 9.49 -14.85 -2.99
N ASP A 30 10.49 -15.69 -2.81
CA ASP A 30 11.27 -15.77 -1.55
C ASP A 30 11.92 -14.40 -1.25
N ALA A 31 12.56 -13.77 -2.23
CA ALA A 31 13.16 -12.46 -2.07
C ALA A 31 12.13 -11.37 -1.71
N ALA A 32 10.96 -11.40 -2.34
CA ALA A 32 9.90 -10.43 -2.06
C ALA A 32 9.30 -10.64 -0.67
N LEU A 33 9.04 -11.87 -0.25
CA LEU A 33 8.51 -12.18 1.07
C LEU A 33 9.47 -11.68 2.16
N ARG A 34 10.77 -11.99 2.06
CA ARG A 34 11.80 -11.51 3.00
C ARG A 34 11.86 -10.00 3.07
N ALA A 35 11.89 -9.32 1.93
CA ALA A 35 11.99 -7.87 1.89
C ALA A 35 10.74 -7.16 2.44
N ASN A 36 9.55 -7.76 2.27
CA ASN A 36 8.32 -7.21 2.83
C ASN A 36 8.18 -7.50 4.33
N ASP A 37 8.64 -8.65 4.82
CA ASP A 37 8.67 -8.98 6.24
C ASP A 37 9.47 -7.97 7.07
N GLU A 38 10.56 -7.43 6.51
CA GLU A 38 11.35 -6.36 7.16
C GLU A 38 10.57 -5.05 7.43
N VAL A 39 9.47 -4.82 6.69
CA VAL A 39 8.78 -3.52 6.68
C VAL A 39 7.30 -3.59 7.05
N VAL A 40 6.70 -4.78 6.99
CA VAL A 40 5.27 -4.99 7.21
C VAL A 40 5.07 -5.86 8.46
N PRO A 41 4.66 -5.29 9.59
CA PRO A 41 4.56 -6.00 10.87
C PRO A 41 3.29 -6.88 10.95
N VAL A 42 3.24 -7.95 10.16
CA VAL A 42 2.18 -8.97 10.23
C VAL A 42 2.66 -10.12 11.10
N SER A 43 1.76 -10.78 11.82
CA SER A 43 2.04 -11.90 12.70
C SER A 43 0.88 -12.90 12.77
N GLU A 44 1.09 -14.01 13.45
CA GLU A 44 0.08 -15.04 13.75
C GLU A 44 -1.17 -14.51 14.49
N LYS A 45 -1.09 -13.33 15.11
CA LYS A 45 -2.20 -12.69 15.82
C LYS A 45 -3.11 -11.88 14.90
N ASP A 46 -2.68 -11.67 13.67
CA ASP A 46 -3.41 -10.84 12.73
C ASP A 46 -4.52 -11.60 12.01
N ARG A 47 -5.61 -10.88 11.80
CA ARG A 47 -6.75 -11.29 10.99
C ARG A 47 -6.74 -10.50 9.70
N VAL A 48 -6.53 -11.19 8.61
CA VAL A 48 -6.35 -10.59 7.29
C VAL A 48 -7.57 -10.88 6.44
N ILE A 49 -8.17 -9.84 5.84
CA ILE A 49 -9.23 -10.03 4.86
C ILE A 49 -8.66 -9.81 3.45
N ASN A 50 -8.86 -10.81 2.59
CA ASN A 50 -8.49 -10.78 1.19
C ASN A 50 -9.73 -10.50 0.34
N PHE A 51 -9.74 -9.42 -0.44
CA PHE A 51 -10.91 -9.02 -1.23
C PHE A 51 -10.59 -8.51 -2.65
N LEU A 52 -9.33 -8.23 -2.94
CA LEU A 52 -8.90 -7.93 -4.28
C LEU A 52 -8.70 -9.23 -5.08
N PRO A 53 -8.74 -9.20 -6.41
CA PRO A 53 -8.55 -10.40 -7.21
C PRO A 53 -7.15 -11.01 -7.07
N PHE A 54 -7.06 -12.31 -6.78
CA PHE A 54 -5.78 -13.06 -6.73
C PHE A 54 -5.06 -13.16 -8.09
N THR A 55 -5.71 -12.72 -9.16
CA THR A 55 -5.08 -12.54 -10.47
C THR A 55 -4.13 -11.35 -10.51
N HIS A 56 -4.22 -10.43 -9.53
CA HIS A 56 -3.28 -9.33 -9.37
C HIS A 56 -2.20 -9.67 -8.36
N ILE A 57 -0.97 -9.29 -8.69
CA ILE A 57 0.20 -9.60 -7.87
C ILE A 57 0.12 -9.00 -6.46
N PHE A 58 -0.52 -7.85 -6.30
CA PHE A 58 -0.62 -7.17 -5.01
C PHE A 58 -1.37 -8.02 -3.98
N GLU A 59 -2.57 -8.52 -4.32
CA GLU A 59 -3.33 -9.40 -3.43
C GLU A 59 -2.65 -10.74 -3.22
N ARG A 60 -2.09 -11.32 -4.29
CA ARG A 60 -1.41 -12.60 -4.22
C ARG A 60 -0.16 -12.55 -3.36
N GLY A 61 0.70 -11.55 -3.58
CA GLY A 61 1.91 -11.35 -2.78
C GLY A 61 1.60 -11.07 -1.31
N TRP A 62 0.56 -10.24 -1.07
CA TRP A 62 0.05 -9.96 0.27
C TRP A 62 -0.44 -11.24 0.99
N ALA A 63 -1.25 -12.06 0.32
CA ALA A 63 -1.74 -13.30 0.90
C ALA A 63 -0.60 -14.27 1.22
N TYR A 64 0.41 -14.38 0.36
CA TYR A 64 1.57 -15.24 0.62
C TYR A 64 2.40 -14.74 1.80
N LEU A 65 2.62 -13.42 1.92
CA LEU A 65 3.28 -12.84 3.08
C LEU A 65 2.50 -13.14 4.37
N CYS A 66 1.20 -12.91 4.38
CA CYS A 66 0.38 -13.17 5.55
C CYS A 66 0.34 -14.66 5.93
N LEU A 67 0.36 -15.57 4.96
CA LEU A 67 0.46 -17.02 5.21
C LEU A 67 1.82 -17.39 5.77
N SER A 68 2.92 -16.82 5.28
CA SER A 68 4.27 -17.10 5.81
C SER A 68 4.42 -16.66 7.26
N GLU A 69 3.74 -15.57 7.65
CA GLU A 69 3.72 -15.05 9.02
C GLU A 69 2.69 -15.76 9.94
N GLY A 70 1.96 -16.75 9.42
CA GLY A 70 0.98 -17.52 10.18
C GLY A 70 -0.32 -16.78 10.49
N ALA A 71 -0.59 -15.65 9.83
CA ALA A 71 -1.81 -14.88 10.03
C ALA A 71 -3.07 -15.63 9.58
N GLN A 72 -4.21 -15.31 10.20
CA GLN A 72 -5.50 -15.88 9.83
C GLN A 72 -6.07 -15.15 8.59
N LEU A 73 -6.24 -15.88 7.48
CA LEU A 73 -6.77 -15.33 6.24
C LEU A 73 -8.27 -15.61 6.09
N PHE A 74 -9.01 -14.56 5.75
CA PHE A 74 -10.44 -14.61 5.45
C PHE A 74 -10.65 -14.12 4.01
N ILE A 75 -11.25 -14.92 3.15
CA ILE A 75 -11.47 -14.60 1.75
C ILE A 75 -12.87 -14.01 1.57
N ASN A 76 -12.94 -12.75 1.16
CA ASN A 76 -14.18 -12.11 0.75
C ASN A 76 -14.44 -12.41 -0.72
N THR A 77 -15.41 -13.26 -1.00
CA THR A 77 -15.71 -13.75 -2.36
C THR A 77 -16.33 -12.68 -3.24
N TYR A 78 -17.16 -11.83 -2.68
CA TYR A 78 -17.89 -10.81 -3.43
C TYR A 78 -17.45 -9.40 -3.04
N PRO A 79 -16.79 -8.62 -3.93
CA PRO A 79 -16.26 -7.30 -3.59
C PRO A 79 -17.27 -6.29 -3.02
N HIS A 80 -18.56 -6.44 -3.35
CA HIS A 80 -19.61 -5.56 -2.83
C HIS A 80 -19.98 -5.85 -1.36
N GLU A 81 -19.63 -7.03 -0.85
CA GLU A 81 -19.90 -7.44 0.53
C GLU A 81 -18.77 -7.08 1.51
N ILE A 82 -17.71 -6.42 1.03
CA ILE A 82 -16.51 -6.14 1.85
C ILE A 82 -16.85 -5.45 3.17
N GLN A 83 -17.81 -4.53 3.20
CA GLN A 83 -18.18 -3.82 4.44
C GLN A 83 -18.78 -4.75 5.48
N GLU A 84 -19.62 -5.68 5.04
CA GLU A 84 -20.23 -6.68 5.95
C GLU A 84 -19.18 -7.68 6.40
N SER A 85 -18.35 -8.17 5.49
CA SER A 85 -17.23 -9.05 5.84
C SER A 85 -16.27 -8.42 6.84
N MET A 86 -15.95 -7.13 6.70
CA MET A 86 -15.12 -6.41 7.67
C MET A 86 -15.76 -6.34 9.05
N ARG A 87 -17.08 -6.16 9.14
CA ARG A 87 -17.81 -6.14 10.42
C ARG A 87 -17.87 -7.51 11.09
N GLN A 88 -17.84 -8.59 10.32
CA GLN A 88 -17.84 -9.97 10.84
C GLN A 88 -16.43 -10.43 11.23
N VAL A 89 -15.43 -10.12 10.40
CA VAL A 89 -14.04 -10.56 10.58
C VAL A 89 -13.30 -9.69 11.57
N HIS A 90 -13.61 -8.39 11.64
CA HIS A 90 -12.83 -7.38 12.38
C HIS A 90 -11.34 -7.45 12.02
N PRO A 91 -10.96 -7.23 10.74
CA PRO A 91 -9.59 -7.41 10.29
C PRO A 91 -8.64 -6.45 10.99
N THR A 92 -7.45 -6.93 11.29
CA THR A 92 -6.33 -6.11 11.75
C THR A 92 -5.47 -5.63 10.59
N CYS A 93 -5.48 -6.39 9.48
CA CYS A 93 -4.70 -6.11 8.28
C CYS A 93 -5.53 -6.37 7.02
N MET A 94 -5.30 -5.57 5.99
CA MET A 94 -5.92 -5.73 4.69
C MET A 94 -5.16 -4.90 3.66
N CYS A 95 -4.76 -5.49 2.53
CA CYS A 95 -4.31 -4.68 1.41
C CYS A 95 -5.51 -4.11 0.64
N SER A 96 -5.34 -2.93 0.06
CA SER A 96 -6.44 -2.21 -0.57
C SER A 96 -5.97 -1.29 -1.70
N VAL A 97 -6.93 -0.79 -2.45
CA VAL A 97 -6.70 0.24 -3.47
C VAL A 97 -7.22 1.61 -2.98
N PRO A 98 -6.69 2.74 -3.49
CA PRO A 98 -7.06 4.08 -3.04
C PRO A 98 -8.58 4.34 -3.06
N ARG A 99 -9.27 3.87 -4.11
CA ARG A 99 -10.73 4.01 -4.25
C ARG A 99 -11.54 3.43 -3.08
N PHE A 100 -11.01 2.41 -2.39
CA PHE A 100 -11.66 1.88 -1.19
C PHE A 100 -11.68 2.94 -0.08
N TRP A 101 -10.54 3.57 0.18
CA TRP A 101 -10.40 4.60 1.22
C TRP A 101 -11.11 5.91 0.87
N GLU A 102 -11.15 6.29 -0.40
CA GLU A 102 -11.96 7.42 -0.88
C GLU A 102 -13.44 7.22 -0.54
N LYS A 103 -13.98 6.01 -0.79
CA LYS A 103 -15.36 5.68 -0.42
C LYS A 103 -15.59 5.75 1.10
N VAL A 104 -14.63 5.24 1.88
CA VAL A 104 -14.68 5.34 3.36
C VAL A 104 -14.69 6.81 3.80
N TYR A 105 -13.79 7.61 3.25
CA TYR A 105 -13.70 9.05 3.53
C TYR A 105 -15.01 9.78 3.23
N ILE A 106 -15.56 9.59 2.03
CA ILE A 106 -16.84 10.20 1.60
C ILE A 106 -17.98 9.76 2.51
N ALA A 107 -18.09 8.46 2.83
CA ALA A 107 -19.16 7.94 3.67
C ALA A 107 -19.10 8.50 5.10
N VAL A 108 -17.90 8.61 5.69
CA VAL A 108 -17.74 9.19 7.03
C VAL A 108 -18.07 10.68 7.03
N LYS A 109 -17.62 11.43 6.00
CA LYS A 109 -17.97 12.87 5.86
C LYS A 109 -19.47 13.06 5.73
N ALA A 110 -20.14 12.35 4.85
CA ALA A 110 -21.60 12.44 4.66
C ALA A 110 -22.35 12.17 5.98
N LYS A 111 -21.96 11.12 6.71
CA LYS A 111 -22.55 10.82 8.02
C LYS A 111 -22.34 11.93 9.04
N MET A 112 -21.19 12.59 9.01
CA MET A 112 -20.91 13.72 9.91
C MET A 112 -21.67 14.99 9.49
N ASP A 113 -21.95 15.17 8.21
CA ASP A 113 -22.74 16.32 7.74
C ASP A 113 -24.21 16.22 8.20
N GLU A 114 -24.74 15.03 8.37
CA GLU A 114 -26.06 14.75 8.93
C GLU A 114 -26.10 14.80 10.48
N ALA A 115 -24.93 14.78 11.13
CA ALA A 115 -24.84 14.75 12.58
C ALA A 115 -25.18 16.10 13.24
N GLY A 116 -25.62 16.06 14.49
CA GLY A 116 -25.88 17.26 15.29
C GLY A 116 -24.60 18.11 15.49
N SER A 117 -24.77 19.41 15.71
CA SER A 117 -23.68 20.40 15.80
C SER A 117 -22.61 20.03 16.85
N VAL A 118 -23.01 19.46 17.99
CA VAL A 118 -22.11 19.02 19.05
C VAL A 118 -21.27 17.82 18.60
N GLN A 119 -21.91 16.81 18.01
CA GLN A 119 -21.23 15.62 17.51
C GLN A 119 -20.23 15.98 16.41
N LYS A 120 -20.63 16.87 15.50
CA LYS A 120 -19.78 17.40 14.43
C LYS A 120 -18.53 18.09 14.99
N LYS A 121 -18.69 18.99 15.98
CA LYS A 121 -17.57 19.66 16.66
C LYS A 121 -16.62 18.68 17.34
N LEU A 122 -17.14 17.70 18.06
CA LEU A 122 -16.34 16.67 18.73
C LEU A 122 -15.56 15.81 17.74
N PHE A 123 -16.18 15.42 16.63
CA PHE A 123 -15.54 14.65 15.58
C PHE A 123 -14.38 15.41 14.93
N TYR A 124 -14.60 16.65 14.50
CA TYR A 124 -13.55 17.45 13.89
C TYR A 124 -12.41 17.80 14.87
N HIS A 125 -12.74 18.02 16.15
CA HIS A 125 -11.71 18.14 17.18
C HIS A 125 -10.90 16.85 17.31
N ALA A 126 -11.54 15.70 17.32
CA ALA A 126 -10.88 14.40 17.40
C ALA A 126 -9.95 14.16 16.19
N LEU A 127 -10.39 14.51 14.98
CA LEU A 127 -9.55 14.45 13.78
C LEU A 127 -8.34 15.39 13.88
N ALA A 128 -8.54 16.61 14.37
CA ALA A 128 -7.45 17.59 14.53
C ALA A 128 -6.38 17.09 15.52
N VAL A 129 -6.79 16.49 16.63
CA VAL A 129 -5.86 15.88 17.60
C VAL A 129 -5.14 14.67 16.98
N GLY A 130 -5.87 13.80 16.29
CA GLY A 130 -5.28 12.67 15.57
C GLY A 130 -4.30 13.10 14.50
N ARG A 131 -4.66 14.09 13.68
CA ARG A 131 -3.80 14.69 12.66
C ARG A 131 -2.52 15.27 13.28
N LYS A 132 -2.67 16.09 14.32
CA LYS A 132 -1.53 16.70 15.00
C LYS A 132 -0.56 15.65 15.50
N ARG A 133 -1.06 14.62 16.21
CA ARG A 133 -0.22 13.55 16.73
C ARG A 133 0.44 12.72 15.63
N ASN A 134 -0.37 12.16 14.72
CA ASN A 134 0.09 11.14 13.79
C ASN A 134 0.88 11.73 12.61
N ILE A 135 0.52 12.95 12.16
CA ILE A 135 1.13 13.57 10.98
C ILE A 135 2.16 14.62 11.38
N GLU A 136 1.81 15.60 12.25
CA GLU A 136 2.74 16.68 12.56
C GLU A 136 3.90 16.24 13.47
N TYR A 137 3.70 15.17 14.25
CA TYR A 137 4.74 14.60 15.09
C TYR A 137 5.27 13.26 14.57
N ILE A 138 4.46 12.19 14.60
CA ILE A 138 4.94 10.83 14.30
C ILE A 138 5.49 10.71 12.87
N ALA A 139 4.73 11.13 11.84
CA ALA A 139 5.20 11.09 10.46
C ALA A 139 6.45 11.95 10.23
N ASN A 140 6.67 12.98 11.03
CA ASN A 140 7.90 13.78 11.00
C ASN A 140 9.04 13.24 11.89
N GLY A 141 8.89 12.03 12.43
CA GLY A 141 9.90 11.40 13.31
C GLY A 141 10.06 12.12 14.65
N LYS A 142 9.07 12.90 15.09
CA LYS A 142 9.09 13.66 16.34
C LYS A 142 8.27 12.96 17.41
N ARG A 143 8.65 13.09 18.67
CA ARG A 143 7.84 12.63 19.80
C ARG A 143 6.78 13.68 20.15
N PRO A 144 5.48 13.30 20.22
CA PRO A 144 4.44 14.20 20.66
C PRO A 144 4.65 14.63 22.13
N PRO A 145 4.23 15.85 22.52
CA PRO A 145 4.21 16.25 23.92
C PRO A 145 3.28 15.37 24.75
N LEU A 146 3.60 15.20 26.03
CA LEU A 146 2.79 14.37 26.96
C LEU A 146 1.31 14.80 27.03
N THR A 147 1.06 16.10 26.98
CA THR A 147 -0.31 16.65 26.96
C THR A 147 -1.09 16.18 25.75
N LEU A 148 -0.48 16.20 24.56
CA LEU A 148 -1.08 15.71 23.31
C LEU A 148 -1.28 14.19 23.36
N GLU A 149 -0.35 13.43 23.91
CA GLU A 149 -0.49 11.98 24.07
C GLU A 149 -1.65 11.62 25.01
N LEU A 150 -1.83 12.33 26.12
CA LEU A 150 -2.95 12.11 27.05
C LEU A 150 -4.29 12.46 26.40
N GLU A 151 -4.37 13.61 25.72
CA GLU A 151 -5.55 14.03 24.96
C GLU A 151 -5.89 13.02 23.88
N TYR A 152 -4.91 12.62 23.06
CA TYR A 152 -5.09 11.61 22.02
C TYR A 152 -5.56 10.27 22.58
N LYS A 153 -5.01 9.82 23.71
CA LYS A 153 -5.41 8.56 24.35
C LYS A 153 -6.89 8.54 24.71
N ILE A 154 -7.42 9.65 25.24
CA ILE A 154 -8.84 9.78 25.57
C ILE A 154 -9.69 9.77 24.30
N ILE A 155 -9.35 10.63 23.34
CA ILE A 155 -10.08 10.79 22.07
C ILE A 155 -10.02 9.51 21.24
N ASN A 156 -8.88 8.86 21.19
CA ASN A 156 -8.71 7.59 20.47
C ASN A 156 -9.60 6.48 21.06
N LYS A 157 -9.68 6.40 22.39
CA LYS A 157 -10.51 5.39 23.08
C LYS A 157 -12.01 5.67 22.94
N THR A 158 -12.42 6.89 22.74
CA THR A 158 -13.81 7.32 22.65
C THR A 158 -14.25 7.54 21.20
N ILE A 159 -13.89 8.65 20.61
CA ILE A 159 -14.45 9.11 19.32
C ILE A 159 -13.82 8.34 18.15
N LEU A 160 -12.47 8.29 18.06
CA LEU A 160 -11.81 7.66 16.90
C LEU A 160 -12.06 6.15 16.86
N SER A 161 -12.10 5.48 18.02
CA SER A 161 -12.46 4.06 18.08
C SER A 161 -13.88 3.79 17.59
N MET A 162 -14.84 4.68 17.84
CA MET A 162 -16.21 4.53 17.33
C MET A 162 -16.26 4.59 15.81
N VAL A 163 -15.49 5.49 15.20
CA VAL A 163 -15.36 5.57 13.73
C VAL A 163 -14.79 4.26 13.18
N ARG A 164 -13.69 3.77 13.75
CA ARG A 164 -13.06 2.52 13.30
C ARG A 164 -14.00 1.31 13.49
N LYS A 165 -14.70 1.21 14.61
CA LYS A 165 -15.68 0.13 14.88
C LYS A 165 -16.80 0.09 13.85
N GLN A 166 -17.29 1.24 13.41
CA GLN A 166 -18.31 1.30 12.36
C GLN A 166 -17.83 0.75 11.02
N LEU A 167 -16.51 0.78 10.79
CA LEU A 167 -15.86 0.19 9.64
C LEU A 167 -15.48 -1.29 9.84
N GLY A 168 -15.69 -1.84 11.05
CA GLY A 168 -15.20 -3.18 11.41
C GLY A 168 -13.71 -3.22 11.75
N LEU A 169 -13.06 -2.08 11.97
CA LEU A 169 -11.63 -1.94 12.24
C LEU A 169 -11.39 -1.63 13.72
N ASP A 170 -11.70 -2.58 14.60
CA ASP A 170 -11.58 -2.37 16.05
C ASP A 170 -10.13 -2.24 16.52
N HIS A 171 -9.26 -3.05 15.95
CA HIS A 171 -7.83 -3.14 16.29
C HIS A 171 -6.97 -3.09 15.03
N PRO A 172 -6.95 -1.93 14.33
CA PRO A 172 -6.19 -1.82 13.08
C PRO A 172 -4.69 -1.92 13.35
N ASN A 173 -4.00 -2.79 12.59
CA ASN A 173 -2.55 -2.89 12.55
C ASN A 173 -2.03 -2.15 11.30
N ILE A 174 -2.06 -2.81 10.13
CA ILE A 174 -1.48 -2.25 8.91
C ILE A 174 -2.36 -2.48 7.69
N PHE A 175 -2.47 -1.43 6.85
CA PHE A 175 -3.32 -1.42 5.65
C PHE A 175 -2.52 -0.94 4.43
N PRO A 176 -1.76 -1.84 3.77
CA PRO A 176 -1.08 -1.52 2.53
C PRO A 176 -2.06 -1.04 1.46
N THR A 177 -1.71 0.05 0.80
CA THR A 177 -2.54 0.70 -0.22
C THR A 177 -1.68 1.07 -1.42
N ALA A 178 -2.00 0.52 -2.59
CA ALA A 178 -1.23 0.71 -3.81
C ALA A 178 -2.09 0.56 -5.08
N GLY A 179 -1.46 0.66 -6.25
CA GLY A 179 -2.09 0.42 -7.54
C GLY A 179 -2.73 1.64 -8.21
N ALA A 180 -2.84 2.77 -7.52
CA ALA A 180 -3.24 4.07 -8.06
C ALA A 180 -2.77 5.20 -7.14
N TYR A 181 -2.93 6.43 -7.58
CA TYR A 181 -2.64 7.61 -6.77
C TYR A 181 -3.55 7.70 -5.54
N VAL A 182 -2.95 7.96 -4.38
CA VAL A 182 -3.66 8.26 -3.13
C VAL A 182 -3.66 9.76 -2.92
N SER A 183 -4.83 10.39 -2.78
CA SER A 183 -4.86 11.80 -2.47
C SER A 183 -4.35 12.08 -1.05
N PRO A 184 -3.52 13.13 -0.85
CA PRO A 184 -3.03 13.51 0.48
C PRO A 184 -4.16 13.72 1.49
N GLU A 185 -5.30 14.25 1.06
CA GLU A 185 -6.47 14.47 1.93
C GLU A 185 -7.03 13.16 2.49
N VAL A 186 -7.12 12.11 1.66
CA VAL A 186 -7.59 10.79 2.10
C VAL A 186 -6.55 10.12 2.99
N GLU A 187 -5.27 10.18 2.64
CA GLU A 187 -4.17 9.61 3.44
C GLU A 187 -4.13 10.27 4.83
N GLU A 188 -4.15 11.61 4.89
CA GLU A 188 -4.19 12.36 6.15
C GLU A 188 -5.40 12.00 7.01
N PHE A 189 -6.58 11.88 6.39
CA PHE A 189 -7.80 11.51 7.11
C PHE A 189 -7.69 10.12 7.73
N ILE A 190 -7.27 9.12 6.97
CA ILE A 190 -7.16 7.72 7.43
C ILE A 190 -6.14 7.60 8.56
N LEU A 191 -4.97 8.23 8.42
CA LEU A 191 -3.96 8.28 9.48
C LEU A 191 -4.47 9.04 10.72
N SER A 192 -5.24 10.12 10.54
CA SER A 192 -5.81 10.90 11.65
C SER A 192 -6.84 10.10 12.45
N VAL A 193 -7.59 9.22 11.80
CA VAL A 193 -8.52 8.29 12.47
C VAL A 193 -7.79 7.18 13.22
N GLY A 194 -6.49 7.02 13.03
CA GLY A 194 -5.65 6.02 13.68
C GLY A 194 -5.68 4.67 12.97
N ILE A 195 -5.86 4.66 11.66
CA ILE A 195 -5.73 3.49 10.79
C ILE A 195 -4.34 3.56 10.14
N GLY A 196 -3.53 2.52 10.31
CA GLY A 196 -2.17 2.44 9.80
C GLY A 196 -2.11 2.23 8.28
N MET A 197 -2.50 3.25 7.49
CA MET A 197 -2.38 3.21 6.04
C MET A 197 -0.92 3.29 5.62
N VAL A 198 -0.48 2.35 4.80
CA VAL A 198 0.86 2.31 4.21
C VAL A 198 0.74 2.45 2.71
N VAL A 199 1.06 3.63 2.21
CA VAL A 199 1.08 3.87 0.76
C VAL A 199 2.33 3.23 0.18
N GLY A 200 2.18 2.51 -0.94
CA GLY A 200 3.27 1.84 -1.62
C GLY A 200 3.17 1.91 -3.14
N TYR A 201 4.27 1.62 -3.79
CA TYR A 201 4.40 1.50 -5.24
C TYR A 201 4.99 0.14 -5.61
N GLY A 202 4.50 -0.38 -6.72
CA GLY A 202 5.05 -1.58 -7.33
C GLY A 202 4.28 -2.03 -8.56
N LEU A 203 4.83 -3.04 -9.20
CA LEU A 203 4.40 -3.58 -10.48
C LEU A 203 4.27 -5.10 -10.38
N THR A 204 3.59 -5.71 -11.34
CA THR A 204 3.65 -7.17 -11.49
C THR A 204 5.08 -7.64 -11.76
N GLU A 205 5.82 -6.87 -12.53
CA GLU A 205 7.21 -7.10 -12.92
C GLU A 205 8.21 -6.98 -11.76
N SER A 206 7.83 -6.33 -10.65
CA SER A 206 8.62 -6.23 -9.42
C SER A 206 8.12 -7.12 -8.28
N LEU A 207 7.18 -8.01 -8.56
CA LEU A 207 6.52 -8.87 -7.59
C LEU A 207 5.87 -8.06 -6.44
N ALA A 208 5.03 -7.11 -6.83
CA ALA A 208 4.24 -6.17 -6.04
C ALA A 208 5.04 -4.97 -5.49
N THR A 209 5.95 -5.14 -4.55
CA THR A 209 6.50 -4.01 -3.78
C THR A 209 7.84 -3.55 -4.34
N VAL A 210 7.95 -2.26 -4.64
CA VAL A 210 9.19 -1.52 -4.94
C VAL A 210 9.54 -0.62 -3.76
N SER A 211 8.55 0.12 -3.27
CA SER A 211 8.69 1.03 -2.14
C SER A 211 7.41 1.07 -1.31
N CYS A 212 7.52 1.40 -0.05
CA CYS A 212 6.38 1.66 0.81
C CYS A 212 6.73 2.62 1.96
N VAL A 213 5.70 3.27 2.50
CA VAL A 213 5.80 4.07 3.72
C VAL A 213 6.09 3.16 4.91
N HIS A 214 6.98 3.58 5.79
CA HIS A 214 7.28 2.92 7.05
C HIS A 214 6.70 3.75 8.20
N LEU A 215 5.65 3.25 8.86
CA LEU A 215 4.95 3.99 9.92
C LEU A 215 5.77 4.22 11.19
N ASP A 216 6.83 3.44 11.40
CA ASP A 216 7.78 3.54 12.52
C ASP A 216 8.93 4.53 12.25
N LYS A 217 9.03 5.06 11.03
CA LYS A 217 10.06 6.02 10.59
C LYS A 217 9.43 7.33 10.15
N LYS A 218 10.27 8.35 9.93
CA LYS A 218 9.84 9.58 9.28
C LYS A 218 9.40 9.28 7.85
N PHE A 219 8.22 9.78 7.46
CA PHE A 219 7.70 9.70 6.10
C PHE A 219 6.94 10.98 5.72
N THR A 220 6.75 11.17 4.42
CA THR A 220 6.07 12.34 3.86
C THR A 220 4.74 11.92 3.23
N ILE A 221 3.65 12.62 3.59
CA ILE A 221 2.35 12.43 2.95
C ILE A 221 2.47 12.70 1.43
N GLY A 222 1.88 11.80 0.64
CA GLY A 222 1.96 11.83 -0.82
C GLY A 222 3.20 11.17 -1.40
N SER A 223 4.15 10.68 -0.57
CA SER A 223 5.21 9.78 -1.04
C SER A 223 4.68 8.35 -1.16
N VAL A 224 5.33 7.54 -1.99
CA VAL A 224 5.12 6.08 -1.99
C VAL A 224 6.20 5.37 -1.17
N GLY A 225 6.82 6.09 -0.26
CA GLY A 225 7.74 5.62 0.76
C GLY A 225 9.15 5.32 0.26
N ARG A 226 9.86 4.53 1.04
CA ARG A 226 11.26 4.16 0.79
C ARG A 226 11.34 2.87 0.00
N PRO A 227 12.38 2.70 -0.85
CA PRO A 227 12.66 1.41 -1.49
C PRO A 227 12.79 0.31 -0.44
N ILE A 228 12.24 -0.88 -0.73
CA ILE A 228 12.51 -2.08 0.08
C ILE A 228 13.96 -2.52 -0.11
N SER A 229 14.51 -3.26 0.86
CA SER A 229 15.94 -3.60 0.93
C SER A 229 16.51 -4.32 -0.30
N SER A 230 15.66 -5.04 -1.01
CA SER A 230 16.04 -5.86 -2.17
C SER A 230 16.07 -5.12 -3.51
N ILE A 231 15.63 -3.84 -3.58
CA ILE A 231 15.49 -3.11 -4.84
C ILE A 231 16.39 -1.89 -4.91
N GLN A 232 17.06 -1.73 -6.05
CA GLN A 232 17.75 -0.52 -6.44
C GLN A 232 16.84 0.28 -7.37
N ILE A 233 16.67 1.57 -7.07
CA ILE A 233 15.95 2.54 -7.91
C ILE A 233 16.96 3.51 -8.51
N LYS A 234 16.87 3.70 -9.84
CA LYS A 234 17.59 4.73 -10.59
C LYS A 234 16.56 5.60 -11.30
N ILE A 235 16.71 6.90 -11.27
CA ILE A 235 15.89 7.82 -12.06
C ILE A 235 16.65 8.08 -13.38
N GLY A 236 16.05 7.66 -14.48
CA GLY A 236 16.58 7.76 -15.82
C GLY A 236 16.15 9.04 -16.55
N GLU A 237 16.24 9.01 -17.88
CA GLU A 237 15.73 10.08 -18.74
C GLU A 237 14.21 10.24 -18.57
N ASP A 238 13.69 11.42 -18.84
CA ASP A 238 12.26 11.78 -18.64
C ASP A 238 11.72 11.47 -17.25
N ASN A 239 12.60 11.42 -16.24
CA ASN A 239 12.32 11.01 -14.87
C ASN A 239 11.79 9.58 -14.76
N GLU A 240 12.09 8.70 -15.71
CA GLU A 240 11.67 7.30 -15.65
C GLU A 240 12.25 6.58 -14.44
N ILE A 241 11.41 5.81 -13.76
CA ILE A 241 11.82 4.94 -12.66
C ILE A 241 12.37 3.64 -13.25
N LEU A 242 13.65 3.39 -13.00
CA LEU A 242 14.36 2.18 -13.41
C LEU A 242 14.62 1.31 -12.20
N LEU A 243 14.40 0.00 -12.33
CA LEU A 243 14.45 -0.94 -11.21
C LEU A 243 15.44 -2.07 -11.44
N LYS A 244 16.21 -2.44 -10.41
CA LYS A 244 17.07 -3.61 -10.41
C LYS A 244 17.04 -4.31 -9.07
N GLY A 245 16.95 -5.63 -9.07
CA GLY A 245 16.96 -6.43 -7.85
C GLY A 245 16.41 -7.84 -8.05
N PRO A 246 16.50 -8.68 -7.01
CA PRO A 246 16.10 -10.08 -7.10
C PRO A 246 14.60 -10.31 -7.26
N THR A 247 13.76 -9.29 -7.01
CA THR A 247 12.31 -9.38 -7.19
C THR A 247 11.85 -9.00 -8.60
N ILE A 248 12.76 -8.42 -9.42
CA ILE A 248 12.43 -8.00 -10.78
C ILE A 248 12.30 -9.21 -11.70
N THR A 249 11.25 -9.23 -12.52
CA THR A 249 11.00 -10.30 -13.50
C THR A 249 12.22 -10.53 -14.42
N LYS A 250 12.37 -11.76 -14.90
CA LYS A 250 13.34 -12.08 -15.96
C LYS A 250 12.84 -11.72 -17.37
N GLY A 251 11.59 -11.20 -17.47
CA GLY A 251 10.98 -10.75 -18.72
C GLY A 251 9.55 -11.28 -18.90
N TYR A 252 9.05 -11.10 -20.12
CA TYR A 252 7.72 -11.51 -20.54
C TYR A 252 7.78 -12.81 -21.34
N TYR A 253 6.85 -13.69 -21.08
CA TYR A 253 6.74 -15.00 -21.72
C TYR A 253 6.52 -14.88 -23.23
N HIS A 254 7.39 -15.51 -24.03
CA HIS A 254 7.38 -15.47 -25.50
C HIS A 254 7.32 -14.05 -26.09
N ARG A 255 8.07 -13.08 -25.52
CA ARG A 255 8.13 -11.69 -25.99
C ARG A 255 9.58 -11.20 -26.17
N ASP A 256 10.42 -11.94 -26.91
CA ASP A 256 11.85 -11.69 -27.02
C ASP A 256 12.20 -10.27 -27.47
N THR A 257 11.47 -9.74 -28.47
CA THR A 257 11.66 -8.35 -28.94
C THR A 257 11.30 -7.29 -27.90
N THR A 258 10.34 -7.58 -27.01
CA THR A 258 10.00 -6.70 -25.89
C THR A 258 11.05 -6.83 -24.81
N ASN A 259 11.46 -8.05 -24.48
CA ASN A 259 12.46 -8.33 -23.46
C ASN A 259 13.81 -7.66 -23.76
N ALA A 260 14.20 -7.61 -25.02
CA ALA A 260 15.41 -6.90 -25.46
C ALA A 260 15.36 -5.37 -25.27
N LYS A 261 14.19 -4.79 -25.01
CA LYS A 261 13.98 -3.33 -24.89
C LYS A 261 13.66 -2.87 -23.48
N VAL A 262 13.19 -3.78 -22.59
CA VAL A 262 12.73 -3.41 -21.25
C VAL A 262 13.83 -3.48 -20.20
N PHE A 263 15.03 -3.89 -20.57
CA PHE A 263 16.22 -3.83 -19.73
C PHE A 263 17.29 -3.00 -20.42
N ASP A 264 17.94 -2.11 -19.67
CA ASP A 264 19.10 -1.38 -20.15
C ASP A 264 20.38 -2.24 -20.11
N GLU A 265 21.51 -1.69 -20.63
CA GLU A 265 22.80 -2.37 -20.62
C GLU A 265 23.34 -2.66 -19.22
N GLU A 266 22.92 -1.90 -18.21
CA GLU A 266 23.27 -2.12 -16.81
C GLU A 266 22.33 -3.16 -16.14
N GLY A 267 21.28 -3.63 -16.82
CA GLY A 267 20.29 -4.59 -16.33
C GLY A 267 19.20 -3.98 -15.47
N PHE A 268 18.94 -2.67 -15.58
CA PHE A 268 17.76 -2.05 -14.98
C PHE A 268 16.53 -2.25 -15.86
N PHE A 269 15.42 -2.56 -15.22
CA PHE A 269 14.11 -2.69 -15.86
C PHE A 269 13.44 -1.32 -16.01
N HIS A 270 13.01 -1.03 -17.23
CA HIS A 270 12.24 0.17 -17.60
C HIS A 270 10.78 0.02 -17.22
N THR A 271 10.32 0.78 -16.21
CA THR A 271 8.94 0.67 -15.70
C THR A 271 7.91 1.38 -16.59
N GLY A 272 8.32 2.44 -17.27
CA GLY A 272 7.43 3.37 -17.96
C GLY A 272 6.63 4.28 -17.02
N ASP A 273 6.93 4.25 -15.73
CA ASP A 273 6.37 5.18 -14.73
C ASP A 273 7.42 6.26 -14.43
N ALA A 274 6.97 7.50 -14.20
CA ALA A 274 7.84 8.62 -13.87
C ALA A 274 7.75 9.01 -12.39
N GLY A 275 8.87 9.48 -11.86
CA GLY A 275 8.96 9.90 -10.47
C GLY A 275 10.31 10.50 -10.10
N TYR A 276 10.48 10.83 -8.84
CA TYR A 276 11.73 11.36 -8.30
C TYR A 276 11.98 10.90 -6.87
N MET A 277 13.25 10.89 -6.48
CA MET A 277 13.66 10.60 -5.10
C MET A 277 13.85 11.91 -4.33
N LYS A 278 13.30 11.99 -3.12
CA LYS A 278 13.53 13.10 -2.18
C LYS A 278 13.62 12.57 -0.76
N ASP A 279 14.67 12.94 -0.03
CA ASP A 279 14.93 12.50 1.35
C ASP A 279 14.90 10.97 1.54
N GLY A 280 15.24 10.22 0.49
CA GLY A 280 15.22 8.76 0.44
C GLY A 280 13.83 8.15 0.26
N GLU A 281 12.82 8.95 -0.05
CA GLU A 281 11.46 8.52 -0.40
C GLU A 281 11.20 8.72 -1.89
N LEU A 282 10.43 7.82 -2.49
CA LEU A 282 9.99 7.88 -3.87
C LEU A 282 8.66 8.65 -3.98
N PHE A 283 8.59 9.53 -4.97
CA PHE A 283 7.38 10.24 -5.35
C PHE A 283 7.06 9.92 -6.79
N LEU A 284 5.83 9.47 -7.03
CA LEU A 284 5.33 9.25 -8.39
C LEU A 284 4.82 10.58 -8.98
N THR A 285 5.03 10.75 -10.27
CA THR A 285 4.42 11.85 -11.03
C THR A 285 3.35 11.29 -11.97
N GLU A 286 3.64 11.14 -13.25
CA GLU A 286 2.72 10.61 -14.24
C GLU A 286 3.35 9.44 -14.98
N ARG A 287 2.56 8.66 -15.70
CA ARG A 287 3.12 7.68 -16.63
C ARG A 287 3.71 8.40 -17.83
N ILE A 288 4.90 7.98 -18.25
CA ILE A 288 5.61 8.61 -19.38
C ILE A 288 4.73 8.62 -20.64
N LYS A 289 3.94 7.59 -20.88
CA LYS A 289 3.03 7.51 -22.04
C LYS A 289 1.83 8.45 -21.97
N ASP A 290 1.49 8.95 -20.79
CA ASP A 290 0.38 9.90 -20.60
C ASP A 290 0.85 11.35 -20.73
N LEU A 291 2.19 11.60 -20.63
CA LEU A 291 2.80 12.91 -20.85
C LEU A 291 2.79 13.34 -22.33
N PHE A 292 2.61 12.40 -23.25
CA PHE A 292 2.66 12.65 -24.72
C PHE A 292 1.29 12.52 -25.40
N LYS A 293 0.21 12.55 -24.64
CA LYS A 293 -1.15 12.70 -25.16
C LYS A 293 -1.62 14.14 -24.96
#